data_beb249ff5fe87766fc0171a600910576
#
_entry.id   beb249ff5fe87766fc0171a600910576
#
_cell.length_a   1.000
_cell.length_b   1.000
_cell.length_c   1.000
_cell.angle_alpha   90.00
_cell.angle_beta   90.00
_cell.angle_gamma   90.00
#
_symmetry.space_group_name_H-M   'P 1'
#
loop_
_entity.id
_entity.type
_entity.pdbx_description
1 polymer ?
#
loop_
_entity_poly.entity_id
_entity_poly.type
_entity_poly.pdbx_seq_one_letter_code
_entity_poly.pdbx_strand_id
1 'polypeptide(L)'
;MKIQSLLVAATALVSPTLATLATFSPTAGITYSVGIPQSTLTSSTHHGDIFISVSFPAKYQYVGFGIGTHMAGATIFAVYTDGKGNVTVSPRDGTGHFEPQHSTTKTVTLLAGSKADATTVVANFKYRADELLLQVQSSSSPFIGSWKEGPAFNTADLAQSLEQHDDYSIYTLDLLNANVGVSQNPFLGGAAAQPVGQPSQAGAGLDIALGKRLLKAHGTLMGLAWLIVFPAGAILMRLRWGGVWAHVFIQVVGTAMVIAAFAIGYTFSGTYGIRFNNTHTLFGAAIFGLILVQPFLGIAHHLLYRREGKGTLFGLLHCWYGRAIIILAVVNGGLGLKMAGNSRGGEIAWGVIAGAMLLVYLGASAYSLKGNKTQKKTKDKDEELRGEELRAV
;
A
#
# COMPACT_ATOMS: atom_id res chain seq x y z
N MET A 1 50.75 -10.84 -72.11
CA MET A 1 50.45 -11.35 -70.80
C MET A 1 49.27 -10.57 -70.20
N LYS A 2 48.05 -11.19 -70.18
CA LYS A 2 46.83 -10.56 -69.57
C LYS A 2 46.69 -11.17 -68.18
N ILE A 3 46.79 -10.34 -67.16
CA ILE A 3 46.50 -10.72 -65.78
C ILE A 3 44.99 -10.59 -65.59
N GLN A 4 44.32 -11.73 -65.42
CA GLN A 4 42.91 -11.76 -64.99
C GLN A 4 42.85 -11.62 -63.45
N SER A 5 42.25 -10.51 -62.98
CA SER A 5 41.98 -10.30 -61.56
C SER A 5 40.76 -11.15 -61.18
N LEU A 6 40.97 -12.11 -60.29
CA LEU A 6 39.91 -12.92 -59.67
C LEU A 6 39.29 -12.14 -58.54
N LEU A 7 38.04 -11.67 -58.75
CA LEU A 7 37.26 -11.02 -57.69
C LEU A 7 36.60 -12.13 -56.83
N VAL A 8 37.12 -12.38 -55.63
CA VAL A 8 36.50 -13.26 -54.66
C VAL A 8 35.40 -12.48 -53.93
N ALA A 9 34.16 -12.74 -54.27
CA ALA A 9 33.03 -12.23 -53.48
C ALA A 9 32.90 -13.02 -52.18
N ALA A 10 33.27 -12.40 -51.07
CA ALA A 10 33.02 -12.96 -49.74
C ALA A 10 31.53 -12.81 -49.45
N THR A 11 30.72 -13.83 -49.62
CA THR A 11 29.36 -13.91 -49.09
C THR A 11 29.45 -14.08 -47.59
N ALA A 12 29.19 -13.01 -46.85
CA ALA A 12 28.98 -13.08 -45.41
C ALA A 12 27.73 -13.94 -45.14
N LEU A 13 27.96 -15.14 -44.65
CA LEU A 13 26.93 -16.02 -44.11
C LEU A 13 26.41 -15.34 -42.84
N VAL A 14 25.32 -14.56 -42.95
CA VAL A 14 24.56 -14.11 -41.79
C VAL A 14 23.85 -15.36 -41.25
N SER A 15 24.42 -15.93 -40.22
CA SER A 15 23.72 -16.97 -39.46
C SER A 15 22.43 -16.40 -38.91
N PRO A 16 21.27 -17.00 -39.14
CA PRO A 16 20.04 -16.55 -38.51
C PRO A 16 20.20 -16.73 -37.01
N THR A 17 20.32 -15.62 -36.29
CA THR A 17 20.18 -15.67 -34.84
C THR A 17 18.74 -16.09 -34.57
N LEU A 18 18.59 -17.29 -33.98
CA LEU A 18 17.28 -17.74 -33.51
C LEU A 18 16.73 -16.71 -32.50
N ALA A 19 15.54 -16.24 -32.80
CA ALA A 19 14.84 -15.34 -31.87
C ALA A 19 14.65 -16.04 -30.52
N THR A 20 15.05 -15.38 -29.43
CA THR A 20 14.97 -15.92 -28.08
C THR A 20 14.05 -15.03 -27.24
N LEU A 21 13.10 -15.66 -26.53
CA LEU A 21 12.17 -14.99 -25.64
C LEU A 21 12.51 -15.31 -24.18
N ALA A 22 12.55 -14.31 -23.32
CA ALA A 22 12.54 -14.51 -21.87
C ALA A 22 11.12 -14.85 -21.42
N THR A 23 10.94 -16.00 -20.75
CA THR A 23 9.61 -16.51 -20.41
C THR A 23 9.52 -16.85 -18.93
N PHE A 24 8.38 -16.55 -18.31
CA PHE A 24 8.06 -16.87 -16.93
C PHE A 24 6.61 -17.34 -16.77
N SER A 25 6.39 -18.35 -15.96
CA SER A 25 5.05 -18.88 -15.64
C SER A 25 4.86 -18.87 -14.12
N PRO A 26 4.14 -17.88 -13.56
CA PRO A 26 3.94 -17.73 -12.13
C PRO A 26 3.06 -18.81 -11.52
N THR A 27 2.11 -19.30 -12.31
CA THR A 27 1.17 -20.38 -11.95
C THR A 27 0.77 -21.17 -13.19
N ALA A 28 0.17 -22.32 -12.97
CA ALA A 28 -0.24 -23.20 -14.08
C ALA A 28 -1.17 -22.49 -15.07
N GLY A 29 -0.76 -22.46 -16.32
CA GLY A 29 -1.51 -21.90 -17.43
C GLY A 29 -1.29 -20.40 -17.68
N ILE A 30 -0.72 -19.61 -16.76
CA ILE A 30 -0.32 -18.23 -17.05
C ILE A 30 1.12 -18.21 -17.51
N THR A 31 1.38 -17.58 -18.66
CA THR A 31 2.72 -17.42 -19.20
C THR A 31 2.94 -15.99 -19.69
N TYR A 32 4.05 -15.42 -19.27
CA TYR A 32 4.57 -14.14 -19.73
C TYR A 32 5.80 -14.37 -20.59
N SER A 33 5.89 -13.74 -21.76
CA SER A 33 7.07 -13.78 -22.61
C SER A 33 7.47 -12.40 -23.08
N VAL A 34 8.75 -12.09 -23.03
CA VAL A 34 9.30 -10.80 -23.44
C VAL A 34 10.41 -11.02 -24.46
N GLY A 35 10.37 -10.25 -25.54
CA GLY A 35 11.41 -10.22 -26.57
C GLY A 35 11.90 -8.79 -26.80
N ILE A 36 13.21 -8.62 -26.89
CA ILE A 36 13.82 -7.31 -27.10
C ILE A 36 14.45 -7.25 -28.49
N PRO A 37 14.03 -6.32 -29.38
CA PRO A 37 14.67 -6.10 -30.66
C PRO A 37 16.14 -5.71 -30.52
N GLN A 38 16.98 -6.14 -31.43
CA GLN A 38 18.40 -5.78 -31.47
C GLN A 38 18.60 -4.26 -31.44
N SER A 39 17.74 -3.49 -32.12
CA SER A 39 17.76 -2.03 -32.12
C SER A 39 17.59 -1.40 -30.74
N THR A 40 16.77 -2.02 -29.88
CA THR A 40 16.59 -1.58 -28.49
C THR A 40 17.77 -1.96 -27.62
N LEU A 41 18.32 -3.20 -27.78
CA LEU A 41 19.51 -3.67 -27.04
C LEU A 41 20.74 -2.81 -27.31
N THR A 42 20.92 -2.34 -28.56
CA THR A 42 22.08 -1.54 -28.97
C THR A 42 21.87 -0.03 -28.87
N SER A 43 20.68 0.41 -28.49
CA SER A 43 20.38 1.83 -28.28
C SER A 43 21.21 2.41 -27.15
N SER A 44 21.83 3.54 -27.34
CA SER A 44 22.59 4.25 -26.30
C SER A 44 21.72 4.76 -25.13
N THR A 45 20.43 4.94 -25.38
CA THR A 45 19.44 5.36 -24.38
C THR A 45 18.72 4.18 -23.75
N HIS A 46 18.90 2.97 -24.31
CA HIS A 46 18.17 1.73 -23.92
C HIS A 46 16.64 1.86 -23.98
N HIS A 47 16.15 2.88 -24.72
CA HIS A 47 14.74 3.08 -25.00
C HIS A 47 14.40 2.49 -26.35
N GLY A 48 13.22 1.92 -26.48
CA GLY A 48 12.78 1.35 -27.74
C GLY A 48 11.61 0.39 -27.61
N ASP A 49 11.28 -0.22 -28.71
CA ASP A 49 10.19 -1.19 -28.77
C ASP A 49 10.56 -2.47 -27.99
N ILE A 50 9.59 -3.02 -27.26
CA ILE A 50 9.64 -4.35 -26.66
C ILE A 50 8.42 -5.15 -27.10
N PHE A 51 8.59 -6.47 -27.24
CA PHE A 51 7.53 -7.39 -27.56
C PHE A 51 7.12 -8.14 -26.30
N ILE A 52 5.81 -8.20 -26.04
CA ILE A 52 5.24 -8.83 -24.85
C ILE A 52 4.14 -9.79 -25.30
N SER A 53 4.16 -11.01 -24.75
CA SER A 53 3.06 -11.96 -24.87
C SER A 53 2.57 -12.35 -23.49
N VAL A 54 1.25 -12.30 -23.30
CA VAL A 54 0.56 -12.75 -22.08
C VAL A 54 -0.44 -13.82 -22.51
N SER A 55 -0.29 -15.03 -22.00
CA SER A 55 -1.19 -16.16 -22.29
C SER A 55 -1.75 -16.71 -20.98
N PHE A 56 -3.07 -16.97 -20.94
CA PHE A 56 -3.74 -17.46 -19.75
C PHE A 56 -5.08 -18.15 -20.05
N PRO A 57 -5.57 -19.04 -19.15
CA PRO A 57 -6.88 -19.67 -19.28
C PRO A 57 -8.02 -18.67 -19.19
N ALA A 58 -9.10 -18.91 -19.95
CA ALA A 58 -10.28 -18.04 -20.00
C ALA A 58 -11.08 -17.92 -18.66
N LYS A 59 -10.70 -18.70 -17.63
CA LYS A 59 -11.26 -18.60 -16.28
C LYS A 59 -10.89 -17.31 -15.55
N TYR A 60 -9.83 -16.62 -16.00
CA TYR A 60 -9.40 -15.36 -15.41
C TYR A 60 -10.15 -14.17 -16.01
N GLN A 61 -10.66 -13.32 -15.13
CA GLN A 61 -11.32 -12.07 -15.51
C GLN A 61 -10.33 -11.11 -16.18
N TYR A 62 -9.12 -11.04 -15.61
CA TYR A 62 -7.98 -10.35 -16.20
C TYR A 62 -6.65 -10.93 -15.68
N VAL A 63 -5.60 -10.68 -16.45
CA VAL A 63 -4.21 -10.93 -16.06
C VAL A 63 -3.41 -9.66 -16.28
N GLY A 64 -2.66 -9.24 -15.25
CA GLY A 64 -1.78 -8.07 -15.28
C GLY A 64 -0.33 -8.49 -15.51
N PHE A 65 0.36 -7.79 -16.40
CA PHE A 65 1.81 -7.82 -16.59
C PHE A 65 2.36 -6.43 -16.31
N GLY A 66 3.39 -6.30 -15.46
CA GLY A 66 3.93 -5.00 -15.10
C GLY A 66 5.45 -4.95 -15.14
N ILE A 67 5.97 -3.81 -15.61
CA ILE A 67 7.40 -3.47 -15.61
C ILE A 67 7.68 -2.72 -14.31
N GLY A 68 8.51 -3.29 -13.44
CA GLY A 68 8.86 -2.71 -12.15
C GLY A 68 8.99 -3.74 -11.04
N THR A 69 9.38 -3.28 -9.86
CA THR A 69 9.59 -4.10 -8.66
C THR A 69 8.37 -4.20 -7.75
N HIS A 70 7.45 -3.23 -7.87
CA HIS A 70 6.24 -3.12 -7.06
C HIS A 70 5.13 -2.51 -7.91
N MET A 71 3.88 -2.60 -7.44
CA MET A 71 2.74 -1.97 -8.11
C MET A 71 2.89 -0.44 -8.18
N ALA A 72 3.40 0.18 -7.11
CA ALA A 72 3.69 1.62 -7.10
C ALA A 72 4.82 1.97 -8.05
N GLY A 73 4.57 2.86 -9.00
CA GLY A 73 5.52 3.31 -10.02
C GLY A 73 5.69 2.34 -11.21
N ALA A 74 5.01 1.19 -11.23
CA ALA A 74 5.07 0.26 -12.35
C ALA A 74 4.21 0.72 -13.52
N THR A 75 4.66 0.38 -14.73
CA THR A 75 3.80 0.37 -15.92
C THR A 75 3.13 -0.99 -15.99
N ILE A 76 1.81 -1.03 -15.90
CA ILE A 76 1.01 -2.25 -15.82
C ILE A 76 0.16 -2.38 -17.09
N PHE A 77 0.12 -3.56 -17.67
CA PHE A 77 -0.74 -3.92 -18.79
C PHE A 77 -1.79 -4.90 -18.29
N ALA A 78 -3.03 -4.45 -18.15
CA ALA A 78 -4.15 -5.31 -17.81
C ALA A 78 -4.73 -5.93 -19.10
N VAL A 79 -4.76 -7.26 -19.17
CA VAL A 79 -5.21 -8.02 -20.33
C VAL A 79 -6.53 -8.72 -19.99
N TYR A 80 -7.54 -8.51 -20.80
CA TYR A 80 -8.87 -9.10 -20.70
C TYR A 80 -9.52 -9.26 -22.08
N THR A 81 -10.73 -9.82 -22.14
CA THR A 81 -11.40 -10.10 -23.42
C THR A 81 -12.40 -9.00 -23.77
N ASP A 82 -12.63 -8.78 -25.08
CA ASP A 82 -13.66 -7.86 -25.59
C ASP A 82 -15.03 -8.52 -25.77
N GLY A 83 -15.13 -9.84 -25.55
CA GLY A 83 -16.34 -10.62 -25.74
C GLY A 83 -16.65 -10.97 -27.21
N LYS A 84 -15.78 -10.59 -28.15
CA LYS A 84 -15.94 -10.83 -29.59
C LYS A 84 -14.82 -11.67 -30.18
N GLY A 85 -14.04 -12.32 -29.34
CA GLY A 85 -12.88 -13.14 -29.73
C GLY A 85 -11.57 -12.39 -29.80
N ASN A 86 -11.55 -11.07 -29.49
CA ASN A 86 -10.34 -10.29 -29.42
C ASN A 86 -9.94 -10.02 -27.96
N VAL A 87 -8.73 -9.50 -27.80
CA VAL A 87 -8.17 -9.13 -26.50
C VAL A 87 -8.09 -7.62 -26.37
N THR A 88 -8.32 -7.12 -25.18
CA THR A 88 -8.06 -5.75 -24.77
C THR A 88 -6.81 -5.72 -23.91
N VAL A 89 -5.85 -4.86 -24.24
CA VAL A 89 -4.65 -4.59 -23.45
C VAL A 89 -4.70 -3.14 -22.99
N SER A 90 -4.94 -2.93 -21.71
CA SER A 90 -5.04 -1.59 -21.10
C SER A 90 -3.73 -1.22 -20.42
N PRO A 91 -2.96 -0.25 -20.96
CA PRO A 91 -1.80 0.30 -20.25
C PRO A 91 -2.26 1.16 -19.08
N ARG A 92 -1.65 0.96 -17.91
CA ARG A 92 -2.03 1.59 -16.66
C ARG A 92 -0.82 2.06 -15.86
N ASP A 93 -1.02 3.11 -15.08
CA ASP A 93 -0.02 3.65 -14.16
C ASP A 93 -0.28 3.14 -12.74
N GLY A 94 0.71 2.44 -12.18
CA GLY A 94 0.67 1.97 -10.80
C GLY A 94 0.96 3.11 -9.83
N THR A 95 -0.04 3.57 -9.08
CA THR A 95 0.08 4.70 -8.15
C THR A 95 0.16 4.27 -6.68
N GLY A 96 0.31 2.98 -6.41
CA GLY A 96 0.34 2.38 -5.07
C GLY A 96 -0.58 1.17 -5.00
N HIS A 97 -1.13 0.88 -3.81
CA HIS A 97 -2.10 -0.20 -3.60
C HIS A 97 -3.54 0.23 -3.89
N PHE A 98 -3.72 1.05 -4.89
CA PHE A 98 -5.01 1.45 -5.43
C PHE A 98 -5.17 0.82 -6.81
N GLU A 99 -6.40 0.79 -7.32
CA GLU A 99 -6.65 0.41 -8.69
C GLU A 99 -5.74 1.23 -9.62
N PRO A 100 -4.87 0.57 -10.45
CA PRO A 100 -4.03 1.29 -11.39
C PRO A 100 -4.90 1.94 -12.45
N GLN A 101 -4.72 3.23 -12.65
CA GLN A 101 -5.54 4.01 -13.57
C GLN A 101 -5.05 3.86 -15.02
N HIS A 102 -5.98 3.88 -15.98
CA HIS A 102 -5.63 3.86 -17.39
C HIS A 102 -4.73 5.06 -17.73
N SER A 103 -3.60 4.76 -18.37
CA SER A 103 -2.66 5.79 -18.84
C SER A 103 -3.05 6.29 -20.21
N THR A 104 -3.31 7.60 -20.31
CA THR A 104 -3.62 8.24 -21.60
C THR A 104 -2.38 8.56 -22.44
N THR A 105 -1.19 8.43 -21.87
CA THR A 105 0.10 8.72 -22.52
C THR A 105 0.79 7.46 -23.06
N LYS A 106 0.46 6.28 -22.52
CA LYS A 106 1.05 5.02 -22.90
C LYS A 106 0.18 4.31 -23.92
N THR A 107 0.78 3.88 -25.02
CA THR A 107 0.06 3.20 -26.10
C THR A 107 0.67 1.83 -26.36
N VAL A 108 -0.17 0.85 -26.67
CA VAL A 108 0.22 -0.49 -27.09
C VAL A 108 -0.25 -0.75 -28.52
N THR A 109 0.51 -1.55 -29.25
CA THR A 109 0.11 -2.03 -30.58
C THR A 109 -0.11 -3.53 -30.47
N LEU A 110 -1.36 -3.98 -30.64
CA LEU A 110 -1.67 -5.41 -30.72
C LEU A 110 -1.02 -6.02 -31.96
N LEU A 111 -0.53 -7.24 -31.81
CA LEU A 111 0.15 -8.00 -32.86
C LEU A 111 -0.70 -9.21 -33.27
N ALA A 112 -0.44 -9.70 -34.48
CA ALA A 112 -1.07 -10.91 -35.00
C ALA A 112 -0.83 -12.11 -34.06
N GLY A 113 -1.78 -13.04 -34.00
CA GLY A 113 -1.80 -14.16 -33.07
C GLY A 113 -2.43 -13.83 -31.70
N SER A 114 -2.83 -12.56 -31.45
CA SER A 114 -3.69 -12.22 -30.33
C SER A 114 -5.09 -12.77 -30.55
N LYS A 115 -5.63 -13.46 -29.53
CA LYS A 115 -6.96 -14.06 -29.61
C LYS A 115 -7.53 -14.34 -28.21
N ALA A 116 -8.84 -14.40 -28.14
CA ALA A 116 -9.56 -14.93 -26.97
C ALA A 116 -10.56 -16.00 -27.45
N ASP A 117 -10.42 -17.22 -26.95
CA ASP A 117 -11.38 -18.28 -27.18
C ASP A 117 -11.94 -18.83 -25.85
N ALA A 118 -12.81 -19.83 -25.91
CA ALA A 118 -13.47 -20.37 -24.72
C ALA A 118 -12.51 -20.97 -23.67
N THR A 119 -11.28 -21.25 -24.03
CA THR A 119 -10.29 -21.93 -23.18
C THR A 119 -9.10 -21.05 -22.83
N THR A 120 -8.70 -20.18 -23.76
CA THR A 120 -7.41 -19.48 -23.68
C THR A 120 -7.52 -18.04 -24.20
N VAL A 121 -6.83 -17.15 -23.54
CA VAL A 121 -6.61 -15.77 -23.97
C VAL A 121 -5.12 -15.60 -24.25
N VAL A 122 -4.78 -15.07 -25.42
CA VAL A 122 -3.40 -14.74 -25.82
C VAL A 122 -3.37 -13.30 -26.31
N ALA A 123 -2.59 -12.48 -25.65
CA ALA A 123 -2.33 -11.10 -26.03
C ALA A 123 -0.86 -10.96 -26.43
N ASN A 124 -0.61 -10.77 -27.70
CA ASN A 124 0.69 -10.39 -28.25
C ASN A 124 0.67 -8.90 -28.57
N PHE A 125 1.58 -8.13 -28.01
CA PHE A 125 1.61 -6.71 -28.25
C PHE A 125 3.02 -6.12 -28.22
N LYS A 126 3.14 -4.98 -28.84
CA LYS A 126 4.35 -4.17 -28.86
C LYS A 126 4.10 -2.93 -28.01
N TYR A 127 5.08 -2.59 -27.19
CA TYR A 127 5.10 -1.38 -26.38
C TYR A 127 6.43 -0.66 -26.56
N ARG A 128 6.38 0.67 -26.70
CA ARG A 128 7.59 1.49 -26.70
C ARG A 128 7.94 1.86 -25.26
N ALA A 129 8.97 1.25 -24.75
CA ALA A 129 9.44 1.50 -23.40
C ALA A 129 10.42 2.68 -23.39
N ASP A 130 9.98 3.77 -22.77
CA ASP A 130 10.80 4.96 -22.49
C ASP A 130 11.12 5.08 -21.00
N GLU A 131 10.93 3.99 -20.25
CA GLU A 131 10.98 3.98 -18.79
C GLU A 131 12.35 3.56 -18.28
N LEU A 132 12.85 4.28 -17.29
CA LEU A 132 14.06 3.96 -16.52
C LEU A 132 13.95 2.60 -15.79
N LEU A 133 12.74 2.07 -15.63
CA LEU A 133 12.48 0.81 -14.93
C LEU A 133 12.81 -0.43 -15.78
N LEU A 134 12.84 -0.30 -17.10
CA LEU A 134 13.15 -1.42 -17.99
C LEU A 134 14.67 -1.55 -18.16
N GLN A 135 15.25 -2.54 -17.54
CA GLN A 135 16.68 -2.82 -17.61
C GLN A 135 17.00 -3.80 -18.73
N VAL A 136 16.91 -3.36 -20.01
CA VAL A 136 17.07 -4.23 -21.18
C VAL A 136 18.43 -4.92 -21.27
N GLN A 137 19.47 -4.39 -20.64
CA GLN A 137 20.82 -4.99 -20.57
C GLN A 137 21.07 -5.74 -19.27
N SER A 138 20.04 -6.13 -18.55
CA SER A 138 20.16 -6.88 -17.31
C SER A 138 19.74 -8.34 -17.51
N SER A 139 20.50 -9.25 -16.91
CA SER A 139 20.10 -10.66 -16.75
C SER A 139 19.05 -10.86 -15.64
N SER A 140 18.65 -9.79 -14.95
CA SER A 140 17.70 -9.83 -13.84
C SER A 140 16.81 -8.58 -13.82
N SER A 141 16.17 -8.28 -14.94
CA SER A 141 15.23 -7.15 -15.05
C SER A 141 13.93 -7.46 -14.28
N PRO A 142 13.44 -6.54 -13.42
CA PRO A 142 12.32 -6.83 -12.53
C PRO A 142 10.97 -6.65 -13.22
N PHE A 143 10.06 -7.57 -12.91
CA PHE A 143 8.67 -7.58 -13.37
C PHE A 143 7.71 -7.99 -12.27
N ILE A 144 6.45 -7.60 -12.44
CA ILE A 144 5.34 -8.03 -11.60
C ILE A 144 4.25 -8.66 -12.48
N GLY A 145 3.55 -9.64 -11.93
CA GLY A 145 2.37 -10.24 -12.55
C GLY A 145 1.24 -10.32 -11.55
N SER A 146 0.00 -10.25 -12.00
CA SER A 146 -1.18 -10.39 -11.16
C SER A 146 -2.31 -11.05 -11.94
N TRP A 147 -3.25 -11.71 -11.25
CA TRP A 147 -4.40 -12.33 -11.90
C TRP A 147 -5.60 -12.37 -10.98
N LYS A 148 -6.78 -12.32 -11.60
CA LYS A 148 -8.05 -12.45 -10.93
C LYS A 148 -8.92 -13.46 -11.63
N GLU A 149 -9.40 -14.47 -10.92
CA GLU A 149 -10.42 -15.38 -11.40
C GLU A 149 -11.80 -14.71 -11.38
N GLY A 150 -12.63 -15.03 -12.34
CA GLY A 150 -13.99 -14.51 -12.41
C GLY A 150 -14.53 -14.41 -13.83
N PRO A 151 -15.79 -13.97 -13.97
CA PRO A 151 -16.42 -13.80 -15.27
C PRO A 151 -15.68 -12.74 -16.09
N ALA A 152 -15.52 -13.01 -17.38
CA ALA A 152 -14.87 -12.10 -18.30
C ALA A 152 -15.58 -10.74 -18.37
N PHE A 153 -14.82 -9.64 -18.48
CA PHE A 153 -15.39 -8.30 -18.62
C PHE A 153 -16.13 -8.09 -19.94
N ASN A 154 -15.70 -8.77 -21.00
CA ASN A 154 -16.29 -8.67 -22.33
C ASN A 154 -16.41 -7.22 -22.84
N THR A 155 -15.34 -6.44 -22.69
CA THR A 155 -15.30 -5.03 -23.04
C THR A 155 -13.98 -4.64 -23.71
N ALA A 156 -14.06 -3.68 -24.63
CA ALA A 156 -12.89 -3.04 -25.23
C ALA A 156 -12.52 -1.71 -24.53
N ASP A 157 -13.21 -1.35 -23.44
CA ASP A 157 -12.94 -0.13 -22.69
C ASP A 157 -11.61 -0.25 -21.94
N LEU A 158 -10.63 0.59 -22.31
CA LEU A 158 -9.32 0.64 -21.68
C LEU A 158 -9.37 1.17 -20.23
N ALA A 159 -10.41 1.92 -19.88
CA ALA A 159 -10.63 2.44 -18.52
C ALA A 159 -11.50 1.53 -17.66
N GLN A 160 -11.78 0.29 -18.11
CA GLN A 160 -12.55 -0.69 -17.34
C GLN A 160 -12.03 -0.77 -15.90
N SER A 161 -12.93 -0.61 -14.93
CA SER A 161 -12.56 -0.74 -13.50
C SER A 161 -12.14 -2.17 -13.18
N LEU A 162 -11.05 -2.29 -12.44
CA LEU A 162 -10.47 -3.56 -12.02
C LEU A 162 -10.65 -3.75 -10.52
N GLU A 163 -11.21 -4.88 -10.13
CA GLU A 163 -11.15 -5.30 -8.73
C GLU A 163 -9.73 -5.75 -8.35
N GLN A 164 -9.45 -5.79 -7.05
CA GLN A 164 -8.16 -6.31 -6.57
C GLN A 164 -7.94 -7.75 -7.06
N HIS A 165 -6.75 -8.02 -7.59
CA HIS A 165 -6.32 -9.35 -8.00
C HIS A 165 -6.36 -10.35 -6.82
N ASP A 166 -6.55 -11.63 -7.14
CA ASP A 166 -6.59 -12.71 -6.14
C ASP A 166 -5.18 -13.09 -5.70
N ASP A 167 -4.21 -13.03 -6.63
CA ASP A 167 -2.82 -13.35 -6.36
C ASP A 167 -1.88 -12.58 -7.30
N TYR A 168 -0.58 -12.60 -7.02
CA TYR A 168 0.44 -11.91 -7.79
C TYR A 168 1.80 -12.61 -7.68
N SER A 169 2.72 -12.23 -8.56
CA SER A 169 4.11 -12.67 -8.52
C SER A 169 5.05 -11.50 -8.79
N ILE A 170 6.19 -11.51 -8.12
CA ILE A 170 7.33 -10.63 -8.42
C ILE A 170 8.43 -11.53 -8.93
N TYR A 171 8.98 -11.21 -10.10
CA TYR A 171 9.96 -12.05 -10.78
C TYR A 171 10.95 -11.21 -11.57
N THR A 172 12.02 -11.85 -12.03
CA THR A 172 12.99 -11.23 -12.90
C THR A 172 13.07 -12.00 -14.21
N LEU A 173 13.36 -11.29 -15.31
CA LEU A 173 13.64 -11.86 -16.61
C LEU A 173 15.06 -11.49 -17.06
N ASP A 174 15.71 -12.40 -17.73
CA ASP A 174 16.97 -12.15 -18.42
C ASP A 174 16.68 -11.51 -19.79
N LEU A 175 16.67 -10.20 -19.82
CA LEU A 175 16.43 -9.43 -21.04
C LEU A 175 17.67 -9.33 -21.93
N LEU A 176 18.88 -9.50 -21.37
CA LEU A 176 20.13 -9.48 -22.12
C LEU A 176 20.15 -10.61 -23.18
N ASN A 177 19.55 -11.76 -22.83
CA ASN A 177 19.46 -12.91 -23.71
C ASN A 177 18.10 -13.03 -24.42
N ALA A 178 17.18 -12.08 -24.24
CA ALA A 178 15.86 -12.06 -24.87
C ALA A 178 15.84 -11.40 -26.26
N ASN A 179 16.89 -11.61 -27.06
CA ASN A 179 17.06 -10.97 -28.34
C ASN A 179 16.19 -11.63 -29.43
N VAL A 180 15.31 -10.87 -30.04
CA VAL A 180 14.43 -11.33 -31.14
C VAL A 180 14.90 -10.90 -32.53
N GLY A 181 16.11 -10.38 -32.66
CA GLY A 181 16.68 -9.95 -33.92
C GLY A 181 16.03 -8.71 -34.49
N VAL A 182 15.32 -8.84 -35.62
CA VAL A 182 14.62 -7.73 -36.27
C VAL A 182 13.27 -7.44 -35.65
N SER A 183 12.78 -6.20 -35.85
CA SER A 183 11.56 -5.63 -35.26
C SER A 183 10.24 -6.21 -35.81
N GLN A 184 10.17 -7.50 -36.06
CA GLN A 184 8.95 -8.19 -36.50
C GLN A 184 8.36 -9.01 -35.36
N ASN A 185 7.08 -9.36 -35.45
CA ASN A 185 6.37 -10.12 -34.44
C ASN A 185 7.07 -11.48 -34.15
N PRO A 186 7.75 -11.66 -33.00
CA PRO A 186 8.50 -12.88 -32.71
C PRO A 186 7.61 -14.05 -32.32
N PHE A 187 6.34 -13.82 -32.04
CA PHE A 187 5.41 -14.82 -31.53
C PHE A 187 4.83 -15.72 -32.63
N LEU A 188 4.98 -15.38 -33.90
CA LEU A 188 4.51 -16.15 -35.04
C LEU A 188 5.58 -17.04 -35.65
N GLY A 189 6.86 -16.82 -35.36
CA GLY A 189 7.99 -17.46 -36.03
C GLY A 189 8.61 -18.65 -35.29
N GLY A 190 7.99 -19.20 -34.25
CA GLY A 190 8.57 -20.32 -33.51
C GLY A 190 9.85 -19.95 -32.74
N ALA A 191 9.94 -18.72 -32.27
CA ALA A 191 11.04 -18.29 -31.41
C ALA A 191 11.21 -19.25 -30.24
N ALA A 192 12.47 -19.67 -30.00
CA ALA A 192 12.77 -20.60 -28.91
C ALA A 192 12.47 -19.90 -27.56
N ALA A 193 11.50 -20.42 -26.86
CA ALA A 193 11.23 -19.97 -25.48
C ALA A 193 12.36 -20.50 -24.58
N GLN A 194 13.16 -19.63 -24.04
CA GLN A 194 14.06 -19.98 -22.94
C GLN A 194 13.29 -19.78 -21.63
N PRO A 195 13.06 -20.82 -20.83
CA PRO A 195 12.49 -20.67 -19.50
C PRO A 195 13.57 -20.07 -18.59
N VAL A 196 13.64 -18.74 -18.52
CA VAL A 196 14.63 -18.01 -17.72
C VAL A 196 13.97 -16.91 -16.92
N GLY A 197 12.87 -17.22 -16.29
CA GLY A 197 12.32 -16.39 -15.22
C GLY A 197 12.59 -17.11 -13.90
N GLN A 198 13.35 -16.50 -13.02
CA GLN A 198 13.45 -16.98 -11.63
C GLN A 198 12.48 -16.17 -10.77
N PRO A 199 11.71 -16.82 -9.86
CA PRO A 199 11.02 -16.07 -8.84
C PRO A 199 12.07 -15.24 -8.09
N SER A 200 11.88 -13.94 -8.06
CA SER A 200 12.79 -13.05 -7.33
C SER A 200 12.66 -13.35 -5.84
N GLN A 201 13.73 -13.83 -5.21
CA GLN A 201 13.78 -13.95 -3.74
C GLN A 201 13.72 -12.59 -3.03
N ALA A 202 13.98 -11.49 -3.74
CA ALA A 202 13.85 -10.12 -3.19
C ALA A 202 12.40 -9.66 -3.02
N GLY A 203 11.45 -10.47 -3.48
CA GLY A 203 10.02 -10.22 -3.40
C GLY A 203 9.24 -11.48 -3.02
N ALA A 204 9.67 -12.21 -1.98
CA ALA A 204 8.70 -13.01 -1.23
C ALA A 204 7.70 -11.99 -0.65
N GLY A 205 6.82 -11.50 -1.52
CA GLY A 205 5.72 -10.61 -1.17
C GLY A 205 4.96 -11.29 -0.04
N LEU A 206 4.61 -10.53 0.98
CA LEU A 206 3.74 -11.03 2.01
C LEU A 206 2.55 -11.69 1.30
N ASP A 207 2.28 -12.96 1.60
CA ASP A 207 1.07 -13.64 1.13
C ASP A 207 -0.11 -12.66 1.25
N ILE A 208 -0.89 -12.47 0.19
CA ILE A 208 -2.01 -11.52 0.17
C ILE A 208 -2.94 -11.76 1.37
N ALA A 209 -3.20 -13.03 1.72
CA ALA A 209 -4.02 -13.36 2.87
C ALA A 209 -3.38 -12.90 4.18
N LEU A 210 -2.06 -13.06 4.33
CA LEU A 210 -1.31 -12.55 5.47
C LEU A 210 -1.29 -11.01 5.47
N GLY A 211 -1.08 -10.38 4.32
CA GLY A 211 -1.14 -8.92 4.17
C GLY A 211 -2.49 -8.35 4.59
N LYS A 212 -3.59 -8.95 4.15
CA LYS A 212 -4.95 -8.57 4.57
C LYS A 212 -5.18 -8.76 6.07
N ARG A 213 -4.65 -9.84 6.67
CA ARG A 213 -4.72 -10.08 8.13
C ARG A 213 -3.94 -9.02 8.91
N LEU A 214 -2.73 -8.70 8.47
CA LEU A 214 -1.89 -7.68 9.11
C LEU A 214 -2.53 -6.29 9.01
N LEU A 215 -3.10 -5.92 7.87
CA LEU A 215 -3.81 -4.66 7.69
C LEU A 215 -5.03 -4.57 8.61
N LYS A 216 -5.82 -5.65 8.73
CA LYS A 216 -6.94 -5.74 9.69
C LYS A 216 -6.45 -5.62 11.14
N ALA A 217 -5.37 -6.32 11.50
CA ALA A 217 -4.79 -6.25 12.84
C ALA A 217 -4.31 -4.83 13.18
N HIS A 218 -3.59 -4.17 12.25
CA HIS A 218 -3.19 -2.78 12.39
C HIS A 218 -4.40 -1.87 12.64
N GLY A 219 -5.40 -1.91 11.78
CA GLY A 219 -6.59 -1.07 11.89
C GLY A 219 -7.39 -1.33 13.16
N THR A 220 -7.56 -2.60 13.56
CA THR A 220 -8.28 -2.99 14.78
C THR A 220 -7.55 -2.51 16.03
N LEU A 221 -6.24 -2.76 16.15
CA LEU A 221 -5.45 -2.32 17.31
C LEU A 221 -5.42 -0.79 17.43
N MET A 222 -5.22 -0.08 16.32
CA MET A 222 -5.26 1.39 16.30
C MET A 222 -6.66 1.91 16.65
N GLY A 223 -7.72 1.32 16.09
CA GLY A 223 -9.10 1.69 16.39
C GLY A 223 -9.44 1.52 17.86
N LEU A 224 -9.14 0.37 18.44
CA LEU A 224 -9.37 0.12 19.87
C LEU A 224 -8.56 1.06 20.75
N ALA A 225 -7.28 1.27 20.44
CA ALA A 225 -6.43 2.16 21.24
C ALA A 225 -6.94 3.60 21.24
N TRP A 226 -7.20 4.19 20.06
CA TRP A 226 -7.51 5.60 19.93
C TRP A 226 -8.97 5.96 20.19
N LEU A 227 -9.93 5.06 19.84
CA LEU A 227 -11.35 5.35 20.06
C LEU A 227 -11.84 4.92 21.44
N ILE A 228 -11.21 3.92 22.07
CA ILE A 228 -11.72 3.32 23.30
C ILE A 228 -10.73 3.43 24.45
N VAL A 229 -9.53 2.84 24.33
CA VAL A 229 -8.61 2.64 25.46
C VAL A 229 -8.10 3.97 26.01
N PHE A 230 -7.53 4.83 25.16
CA PHE A 230 -7.04 6.15 25.61
C PHE A 230 -8.15 7.06 26.14
N PRO A 231 -9.32 7.21 25.46
CA PRO A 231 -10.42 7.97 26.02
C PRO A 231 -10.95 7.39 27.33
N ALA A 232 -11.07 6.08 27.47
CA ALA A 232 -11.53 5.44 28.71
C ALA A 232 -10.61 5.80 29.90
N GLY A 233 -9.30 5.73 29.74
CA GLY A 233 -8.34 6.15 30.76
C GLY A 233 -8.49 7.62 31.15
N ALA A 234 -8.75 8.50 30.19
CA ALA A 234 -9.03 9.93 30.45
C ALA A 234 -10.36 10.13 31.18
N ILE A 235 -11.40 9.37 30.81
CA ILE A 235 -12.72 9.41 31.46
C ILE A 235 -12.63 8.96 32.92
N LEU A 236 -11.93 7.86 33.21
CA LEU A 236 -11.73 7.37 34.57
C LEU A 236 -11.10 8.42 35.49
N MET A 237 -10.11 9.16 34.99
CA MET A 237 -9.54 10.30 35.74
C MET A 237 -10.55 11.40 36.00
N ARG A 238 -11.46 11.71 35.04
CA ARG A 238 -12.51 12.70 35.21
C ARG A 238 -13.55 12.28 36.25
N LEU A 239 -13.90 11.00 36.27
CA LEU A 239 -14.85 10.43 37.23
C LEU A 239 -14.22 10.09 38.57
N ARG A 240 -12.88 10.17 38.69
CA ARG A 240 -12.10 9.80 39.89
C ARG A 240 -12.24 8.32 40.25
N TRP A 241 -12.52 7.46 39.25
CA TRP A 241 -12.65 6.03 39.43
C TRP A 241 -11.27 5.34 39.29
N GLY A 242 -10.89 4.56 40.31
CA GLY A 242 -9.64 3.79 40.32
C GLY A 242 -8.36 4.60 40.50
N GLY A 243 -8.44 5.92 40.64
CA GLY A 243 -7.28 6.78 40.86
C GLY A 243 -6.29 6.86 39.71
N VAL A 244 -5.11 7.43 39.97
CA VAL A 244 -4.05 7.63 38.96
C VAL A 244 -3.52 6.33 38.40
N TRP A 245 -3.45 5.28 39.21
CA TRP A 245 -2.90 4.00 38.78
C TRP A 245 -3.76 3.27 37.73
N ALA A 246 -5.09 3.38 37.86
CA ALA A 246 -6.00 2.84 36.84
C ALA A 246 -5.80 3.56 35.49
N HIS A 247 -5.66 4.90 35.54
CA HIS A 247 -5.31 5.68 34.35
C HIS A 247 -3.98 5.23 33.74
N VAL A 248 -2.92 5.16 34.56
CA VAL A 248 -1.58 4.75 34.09
C VAL A 248 -1.63 3.37 33.43
N PHE A 249 -2.28 2.40 34.09
CA PHE A 249 -2.39 1.04 33.54
C PHE A 249 -3.06 1.02 32.16
N ILE A 250 -4.20 1.70 32.03
CA ILE A 250 -4.93 1.77 30.75
C ILE A 250 -4.12 2.50 29.67
N GLN A 251 -3.42 3.57 30.03
CA GLN A 251 -2.57 4.29 29.08
C GLN A 251 -1.37 3.45 28.63
N VAL A 252 -0.78 2.65 29.51
CA VAL A 252 0.30 1.71 29.16
C VAL A 252 -0.21 0.64 28.19
N VAL A 253 -1.38 0.06 28.46
CA VAL A 253 -2.02 -0.90 27.54
C VAL A 253 -2.26 -0.26 26.17
N GLY A 254 -2.86 0.93 26.12
CA GLY A 254 -3.08 1.66 24.88
C GLY A 254 -1.79 1.96 24.12
N THR A 255 -0.74 2.37 24.83
CA THR A 255 0.58 2.63 24.22
C THR A 255 1.20 1.35 23.66
N ALA A 256 1.13 0.23 24.37
CA ALA A 256 1.60 -1.06 23.87
C ALA A 256 0.84 -1.50 22.59
N MET A 257 -0.49 -1.28 22.54
CA MET A 257 -1.28 -1.55 21.35
C MET A 257 -0.84 -0.68 20.17
N VAL A 258 -0.57 0.61 20.41
CA VAL A 258 -0.10 1.54 19.35
C VAL A 258 1.29 1.14 18.86
N ILE A 259 2.22 0.75 19.75
CA ILE A 259 3.56 0.29 19.36
C ILE A 259 3.46 -0.97 18.48
N ALA A 260 2.68 -1.96 18.89
CA ALA A 260 2.48 -3.19 18.13
C ALA A 260 1.84 -2.89 16.76
N ALA A 261 0.78 -2.09 16.73
CA ALA A 261 0.11 -1.71 15.50
C ALA A 261 1.01 -0.87 14.57
N PHE A 262 1.81 0.04 15.13
CA PHE A 262 2.77 0.82 14.34
C PHE A 262 3.83 -0.07 13.71
N ALA A 263 4.38 -1.05 14.45
CA ALA A 263 5.34 -2.02 13.92
C ALA A 263 4.75 -2.82 12.76
N ILE A 264 3.50 -3.29 12.89
CA ILE A 264 2.78 -3.96 11.80
C ILE A 264 2.64 -3.04 10.58
N GLY A 265 2.16 -1.81 10.77
CA GLY A 265 1.97 -0.83 9.70
C GLY A 265 3.28 -0.42 9.04
N TYR A 266 4.36 -0.26 9.81
CA TYR A 266 5.70 0.08 9.32
C TYR A 266 6.28 -1.05 8.46
N THR A 267 6.17 -2.29 8.89
CA THR A 267 6.60 -3.46 8.12
C THR A 267 5.78 -3.61 6.85
N PHE A 268 4.45 -3.57 6.98
CA PHE A 268 3.52 -3.63 5.84
C PHE A 268 3.83 -2.55 4.81
N SER A 269 3.92 -1.27 5.23
CA SER A 269 4.17 -0.16 4.30
C SER A 269 5.53 -0.24 3.60
N GLY A 270 6.54 -0.83 4.24
CA GLY A 270 7.84 -1.09 3.63
C GLY A 270 7.78 -2.20 2.59
N THR A 271 7.10 -3.30 2.89
CA THR A 271 6.92 -4.42 1.96
C THR A 271 6.19 -3.99 0.69
N TYR A 272 5.22 -3.07 0.82
CA TYR A 272 4.43 -2.57 -0.31
C TYR A 272 4.92 -1.24 -0.90
N GLY A 273 6.10 -0.75 -0.53
CA GLY A 273 6.70 0.48 -1.10
C GLY A 273 5.92 1.77 -0.83
N ILE A 274 5.03 1.79 0.18
CA ILE A 274 4.18 2.96 0.50
C ILE A 274 4.61 3.69 1.78
N ARG A 275 5.80 3.35 2.31
CA ARG A 275 6.33 3.96 3.53
C ARG A 275 6.61 5.43 3.32
N PHE A 276 5.96 6.30 4.11
CA PHE A 276 6.11 7.75 4.11
C PHE A 276 5.86 8.47 2.77
N ASN A 277 5.17 7.85 1.84
CA ASN A 277 4.84 8.45 0.54
C ASN A 277 3.36 8.88 0.40
N ASN A 278 2.60 8.78 1.47
CA ASN A 278 1.19 9.19 1.52
C ASN A 278 0.83 9.83 2.86
N THR A 279 -0.29 10.57 2.89
CA THR A 279 -0.72 11.34 4.05
C THR A 279 -0.91 10.49 5.30
N HIS A 280 -1.51 9.29 5.19
CA HIS A 280 -1.76 8.42 6.34
C HIS A 280 -0.46 7.94 7.00
N THR A 281 0.50 7.46 6.22
CA THR A 281 1.75 6.90 6.76
C THR A 281 2.67 7.98 7.32
N LEU A 282 2.74 9.15 6.67
CA LEU A 282 3.53 10.27 7.17
C LEU A 282 2.94 10.86 8.45
N PHE A 283 1.62 11.10 8.43
CA PHE A 283 0.91 11.67 9.58
C PHE A 283 0.87 10.69 10.76
N GLY A 284 0.69 9.38 10.47
CA GLY A 284 0.74 8.32 11.48
C GLY A 284 2.10 8.20 12.16
N ALA A 285 3.20 8.37 11.43
CA ALA A 285 4.55 8.39 12.01
C ALA A 285 4.76 9.59 12.94
N ALA A 286 4.26 10.77 12.55
CA ALA A 286 4.31 11.95 13.40
C ALA A 286 3.51 11.74 14.71
N ILE A 287 2.28 11.22 14.63
CA ILE A 287 1.44 10.90 15.80
C ILE A 287 2.11 9.87 16.70
N PHE A 288 2.76 8.86 16.12
CA PHE A 288 3.50 7.87 16.87
C PHE A 288 4.65 8.49 17.68
N GLY A 289 5.41 9.41 17.09
CA GLY A 289 6.44 10.18 17.81
C GLY A 289 5.85 11.02 18.93
N LEU A 290 4.72 11.70 18.67
CA LEU A 290 4.05 12.55 19.64
C LEU A 290 3.53 11.76 20.84
N ILE A 291 2.92 10.58 20.66
CA ILE A 291 2.37 9.80 21.80
C ILE A 291 3.46 9.34 22.76
N LEU A 292 4.68 9.10 22.28
CA LEU A 292 5.80 8.69 23.15
C LEU A 292 6.25 9.79 24.13
N VAL A 293 5.93 11.05 23.86
CA VAL A 293 6.21 12.19 24.77
C VAL A 293 5.20 12.24 25.93
N GLN A 294 3.98 11.74 25.72
CA GLN A 294 2.88 11.86 26.66
C GLN A 294 3.14 11.25 28.07
N PRO A 295 3.76 10.06 28.20
CA PRO A 295 4.12 9.51 29.51
C PRO A 295 5.06 10.40 30.31
N PHE A 296 6.02 11.05 29.67
CA PHE A 296 6.98 11.93 30.36
C PHE A 296 6.29 13.16 30.94
N LEU A 297 5.33 13.76 30.22
CA LEU A 297 4.52 14.87 30.72
C LEU A 297 3.67 14.43 31.92
N GLY A 298 3.10 13.21 31.86
CA GLY A 298 2.32 12.64 32.94
C GLY A 298 3.15 12.37 34.20
N ILE A 299 4.33 11.77 34.04
CA ILE A 299 5.27 11.51 35.14
C ILE A 299 5.72 12.83 35.79
N ALA A 300 6.16 13.79 34.99
CA ALA A 300 6.58 15.10 35.48
C ALA A 300 5.47 15.79 36.27
N HIS A 301 4.22 15.78 35.73
CA HIS A 301 3.07 16.26 36.44
C HIS A 301 2.85 15.55 37.79
N HIS A 302 2.87 14.21 37.78
CA HIS A 302 2.60 13.42 38.98
C HIS A 302 3.63 13.67 40.09
N LEU A 303 4.91 13.74 39.75
CA LEU A 303 5.99 14.01 40.72
C LEU A 303 5.89 15.41 41.33
N LEU A 304 5.66 16.45 40.50
CA LEU A 304 5.50 17.81 40.95
C LEU A 304 4.22 18.02 41.76
N TYR A 305 3.10 17.41 41.31
CA TYR A 305 1.84 17.48 42.06
C TYR A 305 1.96 16.85 43.47
N ARG A 306 2.68 15.72 43.61
CA ARG A 306 2.94 15.12 44.93
C ARG A 306 3.78 16.00 45.82
N ARG A 307 4.68 16.80 45.25
CA ARG A 307 5.56 17.70 46.00
C ARG A 307 4.86 19.02 46.41
N GLU A 308 4.08 19.59 45.51
CA GLU A 308 3.55 20.93 45.66
C GLU A 308 2.05 20.98 46.09
N GLY A 309 1.34 19.87 45.96
CA GLY A 309 -0.09 19.77 46.31
C GLY A 309 -1.04 20.55 45.41
N LYS A 310 -0.54 21.13 44.29
CA LYS A 310 -1.32 22.01 43.39
C LYS A 310 -1.12 21.62 41.93
N GLY A 311 -2.03 22.13 41.08
CA GLY A 311 -1.95 21.94 39.64
C GLY A 311 -0.64 22.49 39.06
N THR A 312 -0.04 21.77 38.11
CA THR A 312 1.25 22.11 37.50
C THR A 312 1.09 22.45 36.02
N LEU A 313 2.05 23.18 35.45
CA LEU A 313 2.12 23.46 34.03
C LEU A 313 2.21 22.11 33.21
N PHE A 314 2.97 21.13 33.70
CA PHE A 314 3.07 19.80 33.08
C PHE A 314 1.72 19.10 33.06
N GLY A 315 0.87 19.27 34.09
CA GLY A 315 -0.49 18.73 34.08
C GLY A 315 -1.38 19.37 33.01
N LEU A 316 -1.26 20.69 32.86
CA LEU A 316 -1.99 21.43 31.82
C LEU A 316 -1.53 20.94 30.41
N LEU A 317 -0.22 20.88 30.20
CA LEU A 317 0.36 20.40 28.95
C LEU A 317 -0.05 18.93 28.68
N HIS A 318 0.09 18.03 29.66
CA HIS A 318 -0.32 16.64 29.51
C HIS A 318 -1.78 16.51 29.06
N CYS A 319 -2.68 17.25 29.68
CA CYS A 319 -4.10 17.18 29.37
C CYS A 319 -4.44 17.71 27.96
N TRP A 320 -3.89 18.87 27.57
CA TRP A 320 -4.20 19.46 26.27
C TRP A 320 -3.50 18.76 25.11
N TYR A 321 -2.25 18.42 25.32
CA TYR A 321 -1.47 17.66 24.36
C TYR A 321 -2.09 16.29 24.10
N GLY A 322 -2.52 15.56 25.15
CA GLY A 322 -3.19 14.28 25.00
C GLY A 322 -4.50 14.38 24.21
N ARG A 323 -5.31 15.42 24.44
CA ARG A 323 -6.54 15.68 23.66
C ARG A 323 -6.22 15.95 22.19
N ALA A 324 -5.21 16.77 21.91
CA ALA A 324 -4.80 17.07 20.55
C ALA A 324 -4.36 15.80 19.81
N ILE A 325 -3.53 14.96 20.44
CA ILE A 325 -3.08 13.71 19.83
C ILE A 325 -4.25 12.78 19.51
N ILE A 326 -5.22 12.62 20.41
CA ILE A 326 -6.40 11.79 20.16
C ILE A 326 -7.17 12.28 18.95
N ILE A 327 -7.41 13.61 18.83
CA ILE A 327 -8.10 14.18 17.67
C ILE A 327 -7.33 13.91 16.38
N LEU A 328 -6.01 14.14 16.37
CA LEU A 328 -5.16 13.89 15.23
C LEU A 328 -5.17 12.41 14.84
N ALA A 329 -5.14 11.50 15.82
CA ALA A 329 -5.18 10.06 15.59
C ALA A 329 -6.53 9.59 15.02
N VAL A 330 -7.64 10.16 15.48
CA VAL A 330 -8.98 9.89 14.93
C VAL A 330 -9.05 10.32 13.47
N VAL A 331 -8.53 11.49 13.11
CA VAL A 331 -8.44 11.96 11.72
C VAL A 331 -7.59 11.01 10.89
N ASN A 332 -6.41 10.64 11.39
CA ASN A 332 -5.51 9.72 10.69
C ASN A 332 -6.11 8.32 10.51
N GLY A 333 -6.93 7.86 11.46
CA GLY A 333 -7.66 6.59 11.32
C GLY A 333 -8.66 6.62 10.17
N GLY A 334 -9.38 7.74 9.99
CA GLY A 334 -10.25 7.95 8.82
C GLY A 334 -9.48 7.94 7.50
N LEU A 335 -8.30 8.59 7.46
CA LEU A 335 -7.41 8.54 6.30
C LEU A 335 -6.93 7.12 6.00
N GLY A 336 -6.62 6.33 7.05
CA GLY A 336 -6.23 4.94 6.93
C GLY A 336 -7.34 4.04 6.39
N LEU A 337 -8.57 4.22 6.86
CA LEU A 337 -9.74 3.48 6.34
C LEU A 337 -9.97 3.77 4.85
N LYS A 338 -9.91 5.04 4.46
CA LYS A 338 -10.01 5.45 3.06
C LYS A 338 -8.88 4.84 2.22
N MET A 339 -7.66 4.90 2.69
CA MET A 339 -6.49 4.32 2.02
C MET A 339 -6.60 2.80 1.87
N ALA A 340 -7.19 2.11 2.85
CA ALA A 340 -7.42 0.68 2.80
C ALA A 340 -8.62 0.26 1.92
N GLY A 341 -9.27 1.20 1.22
CA GLY A 341 -10.45 0.92 0.41
C GLY A 341 -11.65 0.42 1.22
N ASN A 342 -11.78 0.87 2.48
CA ASN A 342 -12.87 0.41 3.33
C ASN A 342 -14.23 0.91 2.81
N SER A 343 -15.28 0.16 3.13
CA SER A 343 -16.65 0.54 2.74
C SER A 343 -17.06 1.87 3.36
N ARG A 344 -17.92 2.61 2.68
CA ARG A 344 -18.51 3.85 3.21
C ARG A 344 -19.21 3.62 4.57
N GLY A 345 -19.81 2.43 4.77
CA GLY A 345 -20.39 2.04 6.06
C GLY A 345 -19.34 1.96 7.18
N GLY A 346 -18.15 1.44 6.90
CA GLY A 346 -17.04 1.38 7.85
C GLY A 346 -16.49 2.77 8.20
N GLU A 347 -16.38 3.69 7.24
CA GLU A 347 -15.97 5.08 7.48
C GLU A 347 -17.01 5.82 8.33
N ILE A 348 -18.30 5.62 8.07
CA ILE A 348 -19.39 6.20 8.89
C ILE A 348 -19.34 5.63 10.30
N ALA A 349 -19.20 4.32 10.46
CA ALA A 349 -19.11 3.68 11.79
C ALA A 349 -17.93 4.22 12.59
N TRP A 350 -16.77 4.44 11.96
CA TRP A 350 -15.63 5.11 12.60
C TRP A 350 -15.99 6.49 13.15
N GLY A 351 -16.62 7.33 12.34
CA GLY A 351 -17.05 8.67 12.74
C GLY A 351 -18.08 8.65 13.85
N VAL A 352 -19.06 7.74 13.78
CA VAL A 352 -20.09 7.56 14.82
C VAL A 352 -19.49 7.16 16.16
N ILE A 353 -18.59 6.18 16.17
CA ILE A 353 -17.92 5.72 17.40
C ILE A 353 -17.06 6.85 17.99
N ALA A 354 -16.30 7.57 17.16
CA ALA A 354 -15.51 8.73 17.59
C ALA A 354 -16.38 9.82 18.21
N GLY A 355 -17.51 10.16 17.57
CA GLY A 355 -18.48 11.13 18.07
C GLY A 355 -19.12 10.70 19.38
N ALA A 356 -19.53 9.45 19.50
CA ALA A 356 -20.11 8.89 20.73
C ALA A 356 -19.10 8.96 21.89
N MET A 357 -17.84 8.58 21.67
CA MET A 357 -16.80 8.66 22.70
C MET A 357 -16.48 10.10 23.10
N LEU A 358 -16.50 11.04 22.16
CA LEU A 358 -16.37 12.47 22.47
C LEU A 358 -17.52 12.94 23.37
N LEU A 359 -18.77 12.57 23.07
CA LEU A 359 -19.93 12.93 23.90
C LEU A 359 -19.81 12.35 25.31
N VAL A 360 -19.41 11.08 25.45
CA VAL A 360 -19.17 10.46 26.76
C VAL A 360 -18.06 11.18 27.53
N TYR A 361 -16.97 11.55 26.87
CA TYR A 361 -15.89 12.33 27.49
C TYR A 361 -16.33 13.71 27.95
N LEU A 362 -17.11 14.43 27.14
CA LEU A 362 -17.66 15.75 27.48
C LEU A 362 -18.64 15.64 28.64
N GLY A 363 -19.52 14.64 28.64
CA GLY A 363 -20.44 14.36 29.75
C GLY A 363 -19.71 14.08 31.06
N ALA A 364 -18.70 13.22 31.04
CA ALA A 364 -17.86 12.93 32.22
C ALA A 364 -17.13 14.19 32.72
N SER A 365 -16.65 15.03 31.81
CA SER A 365 -15.98 16.29 32.16
C SER A 365 -16.94 17.28 32.79
N ALA A 366 -18.16 17.42 32.26
CA ALA A 366 -19.20 18.30 32.82
C ALA A 366 -19.65 17.82 34.21
N TYR A 367 -19.84 16.51 34.37
CA TYR A 367 -20.18 15.92 35.70
C TYR A 367 -19.09 16.19 36.72
N SER A 368 -17.81 16.01 36.38
CA SER A 368 -16.68 16.31 37.26
C SER A 368 -16.62 17.77 37.67
N LEU A 369 -16.88 18.69 36.76
CA LEU A 369 -16.91 20.15 37.06
C LEU A 369 -18.04 20.52 38.04
N LYS A 370 -19.23 19.91 37.87
CA LYS A 370 -20.36 20.13 38.77
C LYS A 370 -20.03 19.63 40.18
N GLY A 371 -19.46 18.42 40.30
CA GLY A 371 -19.05 17.85 41.59
C GLY A 371 -18.03 18.71 42.32
N ASN A 372 -17.03 19.26 41.63
CA ASN A 372 -16.02 20.14 42.22
C ASN A 372 -16.62 21.47 42.73
N LYS A 373 -17.57 22.05 41.99
CA LYS A 373 -18.26 23.27 42.42
C LYS A 373 -19.09 23.04 43.69
N THR A 374 -19.76 21.90 43.80
CA THR A 374 -20.56 21.54 44.98
C THR A 374 -19.66 21.33 46.19
N GLN A 375 -18.56 20.57 46.07
CA GLN A 375 -17.59 20.34 47.13
C GLN A 375 -16.98 21.67 47.64
N LYS A 376 -16.63 22.58 46.72
CA LYS A 376 -16.11 23.91 47.10
C LYS A 376 -17.12 24.70 47.92
N LYS A 377 -18.38 24.78 47.46
CA LYS A 377 -19.44 25.46 48.21
C LYS A 377 -19.67 24.92 49.61
N THR A 378 -19.62 23.57 49.74
CA THR A 378 -19.76 22.92 51.07
C THR A 378 -18.58 23.27 51.96
N LYS A 379 -17.36 23.23 51.45
CA LYS A 379 -16.16 23.58 52.20
C LYS A 379 -16.15 25.05 52.64
N ASP A 380 -16.49 25.95 51.74
CA ASP A 380 -16.57 27.39 52.03
C ASP A 380 -17.61 27.66 53.16
N LYS A 381 -18.77 26.97 53.12
CA LYS A 381 -19.80 27.06 54.15
C LYS A 381 -19.35 26.49 55.52
N ASP A 382 -18.64 25.34 55.51
CA ASP A 382 -18.12 24.75 56.74
C ASP A 382 -17.02 25.62 57.38
N GLU A 383 -16.19 26.31 56.57
CA GLU A 383 -15.20 27.29 57.06
C GLU A 383 -15.86 28.51 57.64
N GLU A 384 -16.97 29.03 57.05
CA GLU A 384 -17.76 30.13 57.52
C GLU A 384 -18.40 29.83 58.89
N LEU A 385 -19.08 28.68 59.01
CA LEU A 385 -19.68 28.19 60.26
C LEU A 385 -18.64 28.03 61.38
N ARG A 386 -17.49 27.47 61.08
CA ARG A 386 -16.39 27.32 62.05
C ARG A 386 -15.84 28.70 62.46
N GLY A 387 -15.79 29.65 61.58
CA GLY A 387 -15.37 31.01 61.86
C GLY A 387 -16.39 31.77 62.76
N GLU A 388 -17.68 31.51 62.61
CA GLU A 388 -18.73 32.04 63.48
C GLU A 388 -18.67 31.39 64.88
N GLU A 389 -18.49 30.08 64.97
CA GLU A 389 -18.30 29.40 66.27
C GLU A 389 -17.10 29.95 67.08
N LEU A 390 -15.99 30.23 66.40
CA LEU A 390 -14.78 30.77 67.02
C LEU A 390 -14.92 32.22 67.43
N ARG A 391 -15.89 32.96 66.92
CA ARG A 391 -16.21 34.39 67.35
C ARG A 391 -17.24 34.43 68.45
N ALA A 392 -17.97 33.34 68.69
CA ALA A 392 -18.99 33.27 69.72
C ALA A 392 -18.48 32.84 71.10
N VAL A 393 -17.21 32.40 71.16
CA VAL A 393 -16.44 32.06 72.38
C VAL A 393 -15.51 33.22 72.74
#